data_cb26d39607386c6f40c30bea2bd2d57e
#
_entry.id   cb26d39607386c6f40c30bea2bd2d57e
#
_cell.length_a   1.000
_cell.length_b   1.000
_cell.length_c   1.000
_cell.angle_alpha   90.00
_cell.angle_beta   90.00
_cell.angle_gamma   90.00
#
_symmetry.space_group_name_H-M   'P 1'
#
loop_
_entity.id
_entity.type
_entity.pdbx_description
1 polymer ?
#
loop_
_entity_poly.entity_id
_entity_poly.type
_entity_poly.pdbx_seq_one_letter_code
_entity_poly.pdbx_strand_id
1 'polypeptide(L)'
;GDELKIASKGRSDVYAIAPNPESAILSAGHAANGAFWMDDYNGKWATTTYYKGLPWSVDRYHNGPESLSARLEQMTWTPSLSLDKFNAFPYVLDEIPFKYTFKENTNECFFNLKTSPFINKEINRLALQFLEYGAFGTRSCPDMLAITYYAGNYRGNMHKEYTREIQDTYYQLDKDLEQLLDKIDKKVGLNNTLIVFTGSGYYKSEEEYPDGMQLTNGEFHPKRCVALLNMYLMAIYGQHTNWVKGFYNNHIYLNRKAIEDAKLELTVIQEKAAEFLREFSGVQFVATENVLRTGNWNEKTSKYLHGTHLSSRGDLIIELQPGWTINNDDPKAKVKVIRNNAVITPLVFMGNGIKPEHIYREVKATEVAPTVTHVLRIRPPNASLSLPLRELTIGNGQLKNTSK
;
A
#
# COMPACT_ATOMS: atom_id res chain seq x y z
N GLY A 1 14.15 -4.99 -4.74
CA GLY A 1 14.40 -6.39 -5.09
C GLY A 1 15.35 -6.51 -6.27
N ASP A 2 14.95 -5.97 -7.42
CA ASP A 2 15.61 -6.21 -8.72
C ASP A 2 17.08 -5.76 -8.75
N GLU A 3 17.40 -4.56 -8.30
CA GLU A 3 18.78 -4.07 -8.26
C GLU A 3 19.67 -4.89 -7.31
N LEU A 4 19.09 -5.39 -6.22
CA LEU A 4 19.80 -6.29 -5.30
C LEU A 4 20.15 -7.63 -5.99
N LYS A 5 19.23 -8.16 -6.77
CA LYS A 5 19.46 -9.35 -7.59
C LYS A 5 20.54 -9.14 -8.64
N ILE A 6 20.52 -7.99 -9.31
CA ILE A 6 21.56 -7.62 -10.29
C ILE A 6 22.91 -7.51 -9.61
N ALA A 7 23.01 -6.75 -8.53
CA ALA A 7 24.26 -6.53 -7.79
C ALA A 7 24.85 -7.82 -7.24
N SER A 8 24.01 -8.75 -6.77
CA SER A 8 24.44 -10.05 -6.26
C SER A 8 24.64 -11.13 -7.34
N LYS A 9 24.42 -10.81 -8.61
CA LYS A 9 24.41 -11.79 -9.72
C LYS A 9 23.42 -12.94 -9.47
N GLY A 10 22.24 -12.61 -8.95
CA GLY A 10 21.17 -13.58 -8.67
C GLY A 10 21.32 -14.36 -7.36
N ARG A 11 22.38 -14.15 -6.58
CA ARG A 11 22.67 -14.94 -5.38
C ARG A 11 21.85 -14.55 -4.15
N SER A 12 21.40 -13.30 -4.06
CA SER A 12 20.54 -12.83 -2.97
C SER A 12 19.18 -13.53 -2.98
N ASP A 13 18.65 -13.86 -1.83
CA ASP A 13 17.23 -14.18 -1.70
C ASP A 13 16.41 -12.92 -1.50
N VAL A 14 15.32 -12.81 -2.26
CA VAL A 14 14.38 -11.68 -2.20
C VAL A 14 12.97 -12.24 -2.10
N TYR A 15 12.33 -12.01 -0.96
CA TYR A 15 10.96 -12.45 -0.70
C TYR A 15 10.11 -11.29 -0.20
N ALA A 16 8.82 -11.33 -0.50
CA ALA A 16 7.83 -10.41 0.05
C ALA A 16 6.63 -11.15 0.62
N ILE A 17 6.12 -10.69 1.75
CA ILE A 17 4.96 -11.24 2.43
C ILE A 17 4.01 -10.10 2.76
N ALA A 18 2.74 -10.23 2.39
CA ALA A 18 1.73 -9.20 2.65
C ALA A 18 0.33 -9.82 2.82
N PRO A 19 -0.64 -9.07 3.35
CA PRO A 19 -2.03 -9.53 3.38
C PRO A 19 -2.64 -9.69 1.98
N ASN A 20 -2.23 -8.83 1.03
CA ASN A 20 -2.84 -8.69 -0.30
C ASN A 20 -1.80 -8.84 -1.42
N PRO A 21 -2.23 -9.31 -2.62
CA PRO A 21 -1.32 -9.54 -3.74
C PRO A 21 -0.59 -8.28 -4.20
N GLU A 22 -1.26 -7.13 -4.25
CA GLU A 22 -0.66 -5.87 -4.71
C GLU A 22 0.54 -5.48 -3.86
N SER A 23 0.38 -5.51 -2.53
CA SER A 23 1.46 -5.16 -1.60
C SER A 23 2.63 -6.13 -1.69
N ALA A 24 2.36 -7.43 -1.83
CA ALA A 24 3.41 -8.44 -1.94
C ALA A 24 4.20 -8.30 -3.26
N ILE A 25 3.49 -8.20 -4.39
CA ILE A 25 4.10 -8.16 -5.72
C ILE A 25 4.91 -6.88 -5.92
N LEU A 26 4.36 -5.71 -5.53
CA LEU A 26 5.05 -4.43 -5.65
C LEU A 26 6.30 -4.35 -4.77
N SER A 27 6.28 -4.97 -3.59
CA SER A 27 7.44 -5.01 -2.70
C SER A 27 8.52 -5.99 -3.16
N ALA A 28 8.12 -7.10 -3.77
CA ALA A 28 9.04 -8.11 -4.30
C ALA A 28 9.83 -7.61 -5.52
N GLY A 29 9.13 -7.07 -6.51
CA GLY A 29 9.69 -6.73 -7.83
C GLY A 29 9.74 -7.93 -8.77
N HIS A 30 10.31 -7.73 -9.96
CA HIS A 30 10.31 -8.73 -11.02
C HIS A 30 11.29 -9.90 -10.79
N ALA A 31 12.45 -9.62 -10.23
CA ALA A 31 13.52 -10.60 -10.07
C ALA A 31 13.49 -11.34 -8.72
N ALA A 32 12.44 -11.14 -7.92
CA ALA A 32 12.32 -11.79 -6.61
C ALA A 32 12.24 -13.31 -6.70
N ASN A 33 12.57 -13.99 -5.62
CA ASN A 33 12.38 -15.44 -5.48
C ASN A 33 10.91 -15.79 -5.25
N GLY A 34 10.12 -14.87 -4.63
CA GLY A 34 8.69 -15.05 -4.43
C GLY A 34 8.02 -13.87 -3.75
N ALA A 35 6.72 -13.75 -4.00
CA ALA A 35 5.81 -12.85 -3.32
C ALA A 35 4.62 -13.68 -2.81
N PHE A 36 4.24 -13.51 -1.55
CA PHE A 36 3.24 -14.31 -0.90
C PHE A 36 2.18 -13.46 -0.24
N TRP A 37 0.93 -13.85 -0.41
CA TRP A 37 -0.21 -13.22 0.23
C TRP A 37 -1.24 -14.27 0.67
N MET A 38 -2.15 -13.89 1.54
CA MET A 38 -3.21 -14.78 1.97
C MET A 38 -4.37 -14.76 0.97
N ASP A 39 -4.75 -15.92 0.47
CA ASP A 39 -5.89 -16.11 -0.43
C ASP A 39 -7.22 -15.83 0.31
N ASP A 40 -8.14 -15.12 -0.35
CA ASP A 40 -9.39 -14.68 0.24
C ASP A 40 -10.43 -15.81 0.39
N TYR A 41 -10.26 -16.92 -0.33
CA TYR A 41 -11.21 -18.01 -0.35
C TYR A 41 -10.87 -19.14 0.61
N ASN A 42 -9.58 -19.47 0.75
CA ASN A 42 -9.15 -20.63 1.51
C ASN A 42 -8.14 -20.31 2.63
N GLY A 43 -7.73 -19.05 2.78
CA GLY A 43 -6.79 -18.59 3.81
C GLY A 43 -5.37 -19.15 3.68
N LYS A 44 -5.05 -19.80 2.57
CA LYS A 44 -3.70 -20.32 2.32
C LYS A 44 -2.81 -19.21 1.77
N TRP A 45 -1.51 -19.36 1.97
CA TRP A 45 -0.52 -18.52 1.30
C TRP A 45 -0.50 -18.84 -0.18
N ALA A 46 -0.75 -17.84 -0.99
CA ALA A 46 -0.76 -17.90 -2.44
C ALA A 46 0.43 -17.12 -3.02
N THR A 47 0.75 -17.43 -4.26
CA THR A 47 1.75 -16.73 -5.07
C THR A 47 1.27 -16.72 -6.53
N THR A 48 2.01 -16.09 -7.43
CA THR A 48 1.70 -16.11 -8.86
C THR A 48 2.57 -17.13 -9.59
N THR A 49 2.11 -17.60 -10.74
CA THR A 49 2.89 -18.45 -11.66
C THR A 49 4.12 -17.73 -12.25
N TYR A 50 4.23 -16.41 -12.04
CA TYR A 50 5.39 -15.64 -12.45
C TYR A 50 6.66 -16.02 -11.67
N TYR A 51 6.53 -16.31 -10.37
CA TYR A 51 7.63 -16.77 -9.53
C TYR A 51 7.74 -18.31 -9.55
N LYS A 52 8.82 -18.86 -9.02
CA LYS A 52 9.12 -20.32 -9.07
C LYS A 52 8.16 -21.23 -8.30
N GLY A 53 7.05 -20.70 -7.78
CA GLY A 53 6.09 -21.45 -6.99
C GLY A 53 6.32 -21.34 -5.47
N LEU A 54 5.57 -22.12 -4.71
CA LEU A 54 5.65 -22.11 -3.25
C LEU A 54 6.91 -22.86 -2.78
N PRO A 55 7.74 -22.25 -1.92
CA PRO A 55 8.80 -22.97 -1.23
C PRO A 55 8.23 -24.14 -0.38
N TRP A 56 9.00 -25.21 -0.23
CA TRP A 56 8.59 -26.37 0.57
C TRP A 56 8.18 -26.00 2.02
N SER A 57 8.76 -24.94 2.59
CA SER A 57 8.43 -24.44 3.91
C SER A 57 7.00 -23.89 3.99
N VAL A 58 6.51 -23.27 2.91
CA VAL A 58 5.12 -22.81 2.82
C VAL A 58 4.15 -23.97 2.64
N ASP A 59 4.51 -24.94 1.81
CA ASP A 59 3.72 -26.16 1.63
C ASP A 59 3.63 -26.97 2.91
N ARG A 60 4.75 -27.13 3.62
CA ARG A 60 4.80 -27.74 4.95
C ARG A 60 3.91 -27.01 5.97
N TYR A 61 3.90 -25.68 5.92
CA TYR A 61 3.02 -24.89 6.78
C TYR A 61 1.55 -25.17 6.48
N HIS A 62 1.15 -25.21 5.21
CA HIS A 62 -0.24 -25.47 4.81
C HIS A 62 -0.77 -26.84 5.29
N ASN A 63 0.09 -27.83 5.32
CA ASN A 63 -0.29 -29.21 5.65
C ASN A 63 0.08 -29.63 7.08
N GLY A 64 0.68 -28.72 7.86
CA GLY A 64 1.12 -28.99 9.22
C GLY A 64 0.02 -28.74 10.27
N PRO A 65 0.23 -29.24 11.50
CA PRO A 65 -0.70 -29.05 12.61
C PRO A 65 -0.84 -27.58 13.03
N GLU A 66 0.14 -26.75 12.70
CA GLU A 66 0.17 -25.32 12.94
C GLU A 66 -0.45 -24.50 11.79
N SER A 67 -1.07 -25.14 10.81
CA SER A 67 -1.73 -24.47 9.68
C SER A 67 -2.86 -23.56 10.17
N LEU A 68 -3.17 -22.52 9.39
CA LEU A 68 -4.28 -21.62 9.73
C LEU A 68 -5.60 -22.41 9.84
N SER A 69 -5.87 -23.30 8.90
CA SER A 69 -7.10 -24.12 8.89
C SER A 69 -7.26 -24.96 10.15
N ALA A 70 -6.17 -25.54 10.69
CA ALA A 70 -6.22 -26.33 11.93
C ALA A 70 -6.54 -25.49 13.18
N ARG A 71 -6.30 -24.20 13.14
CA ARG A 71 -6.44 -23.28 14.27
C ARG A 71 -7.64 -22.35 14.18
N LEU A 72 -8.19 -22.15 12.97
CA LEU A 72 -9.16 -21.10 12.66
C LEU A 72 -10.38 -21.12 13.58
N GLU A 73 -10.98 -22.28 13.81
CA GLU A 73 -12.17 -22.41 14.65
C GLU A 73 -11.95 -22.08 16.13
N GLN A 74 -10.71 -22.19 16.58
CA GLN A 74 -10.31 -21.89 17.96
C GLN A 74 -9.91 -20.42 18.13
N MET A 75 -9.73 -19.68 17.01
CA MET A 75 -9.30 -18.30 17.04
C MET A 75 -10.43 -17.39 17.51
N THR A 76 -10.18 -16.71 18.59
CA THR A 76 -11.09 -15.70 19.14
C THR A 76 -10.31 -14.43 19.40
N TRP A 77 -10.77 -13.31 18.86
CA TRP A 77 -10.20 -12.02 19.14
C TRP A 77 -11.01 -11.29 20.21
N THR A 78 -10.37 -11.09 21.34
CA THR A 78 -10.83 -10.26 22.45
C THR A 78 -9.73 -9.25 22.78
N PRO A 79 -10.03 -8.15 23.48
CA PRO A 79 -9.01 -7.20 23.90
C PRO A 79 -7.87 -7.90 24.66
N SER A 80 -6.64 -7.65 24.25
CA SER A 80 -5.42 -8.22 24.86
C SER A 80 -5.08 -7.56 26.20
N LEU A 81 -5.53 -6.32 26.38
CA LEU A 81 -5.33 -5.55 27.61
C LEU A 81 -6.65 -5.38 28.35
N SER A 82 -6.57 -5.34 29.70
CA SER A 82 -7.73 -4.99 30.54
C SER A 82 -8.16 -3.54 30.30
N LEU A 83 -9.43 -3.25 30.58
CA LEU A 83 -10.06 -1.93 30.36
C LEU A 83 -9.27 -0.77 30.98
N ASP A 84 -8.73 -0.96 32.16
CA ASP A 84 -7.98 0.04 32.93
C ASP A 84 -6.67 0.45 32.24
N LYS A 85 -6.09 -0.41 31.41
CA LYS A 85 -4.87 -0.14 30.64
C LYS A 85 -5.12 0.53 29.29
N PHE A 86 -6.36 0.45 28.79
CA PHE A 86 -6.76 1.17 27.58
C PHE A 86 -6.96 2.68 27.78
N ASN A 87 -7.12 3.14 29.03
CA ASN A 87 -7.29 4.56 29.36
C ASN A 87 -6.07 5.44 29.02
N ALA A 88 -4.97 4.85 28.61
CA ALA A 88 -3.80 5.60 28.11
C ALA A 88 -4.05 6.35 26.79
N PHE A 89 -5.11 6.01 26.06
CA PHE A 89 -5.45 6.65 24.79
C PHE A 89 -6.79 7.41 24.94
N PRO A 90 -6.76 8.72 25.12
CA PRO A 90 -7.95 9.53 25.40
C PRO A 90 -8.97 9.57 24.25
N TYR A 91 -8.65 8.99 23.11
CA TYR A 91 -9.45 9.06 21.89
C TYR A 91 -10.24 7.76 21.59
N VAL A 92 -10.22 6.76 22.48
CA VAL A 92 -11.01 5.54 22.26
C VAL A 92 -12.48 5.82 22.53
N LEU A 93 -13.29 5.84 21.48
CA LEU A 93 -14.72 6.21 21.55
C LEU A 93 -15.61 5.07 22.03
N ASP A 94 -15.13 3.81 22.00
CA ASP A 94 -15.95 2.64 22.30
C ASP A 94 -15.47 1.94 23.58
N GLU A 95 -16.33 1.95 24.62
CA GLU A 95 -16.03 1.33 25.91
C GLU A 95 -16.44 -0.15 26.00
N ILE A 96 -17.11 -0.68 24.98
CA ILE A 96 -17.67 -2.01 25.01
C ILE A 96 -16.60 -3.06 24.68
N PRO A 97 -16.41 -4.11 25.49
CA PRO A 97 -15.54 -5.21 25.11
C PRO A 97 -16.04 -5.91 23.85
N PHE A 98 -15.14 -6.17 22.93
CA PHE A 98 -15.47 -6.89 21.71
C PHE A 98 -15.05 -8.38 21.81
N LYS A 99 -15.75 -9.22 21.03
CA LYS A 99 -15.40 -10.63 20.86
C LYS A 99 -15.74 -11.07 19.44
N TYR A 100 -14.73 -11.44 18.68
CA TYR A 100 -14.87 -11.93 17.32
C TYR A 100 -14.35 -13.34 17.19
N THR A 101 -15.09 -14.18 16.45
CA THR A 101 -14.71 -15.55 16.10
C THR A 101 -14.66 -15.72 14.61
N PHE A 102 -13.80 -16.59 14.11
CA PHE A 102 -13.60 -16.84 12.70
C PHE A 102 -14.13 -18.22 12.37
N LYS A 103 -15.17 -18.28 11.52
CA LYS A 103 -15.80 -19.53 11.09
C LYS A 103 -15.62 -19.71 9.59
N GLU A 104 -15.03 -20.81 9.17
CA GLU A 104 -14.66 -21.11 7.78
C GLU A 104 -15.87 -21.03 6.82
N ASN A 105 -17.06 -21.34 7.28
CA ASN A 105 -18.30 -21.38 6.48
C ASN A 105 -18.93 -20.01 6.21
N THR A 106 -18.28 -18.90 6.56
CA THR A 106 -18.78 -17.56 6.25
C THR A 106 -18.01 -16.98 5.07
N ASN A 107 -18.72 -16.43 4.07
CA ASN A 107 -18.13 -15.83 2.87
C ASN A 107 -17.14 -14.69 3.15
N GLU A 108 -17.07 -14.21 4.40
CA GLU A 108 -16.20 -13.09 4.80
C GLU A 108 -15.13 -13.51 5.83
N CYS A 109 -14.98 -14.80 6.12
CA CYS A 109 -14.09 -15.29 7.16
C CYS A 109 -12.66 -14.77 6.98
N PHE A 110 -12.07 -15.03 5.84
CA PHE A 110 -10.68 -14.64 5.56
C PHE A 110 -10.52 -13.13 5.35
N PHE A 111 -11.55 -12.45 4.84
CA PHE A 111 -11.55 -10.99 4.82
C PHE A 111 -11.52 -10.40 6.25
N ASN A 112 -12.36 -10.90 7.13
CA ASN A 112 -12.38 -10.49 8.53
C ASN A 112 -11.06 -10.82 9.25
N LEU A 113 -10.47 -11.97 8.96
CA LEU A 113 -9.16 -12.35 9.49
C LEU A 113 -8.06 -11.39 8.97
N LYS A 114 -8.06 -11.06 7.68
CA LYS A 114 -7.08 -10.14 7.06
C LYS A 114 -7.18 -8.70 7.58
N THR A 115 -8.31 -8.31 8.16
CA THR A 115 -8.53 -7.01 8.79
C THR A 115 -8.45 -7.05 10.33
N SER A 116 -7.89 -8.12 10.89
CA SER A 116 -7.65 -8.31 12.31
C SER A 116 -6.14 -8.48 12.60
N PRO A 117 -5.68 -8.39 13.85
CA PRO A 117 -4.28 -8.62 14.20
C PRO A 117 -3.80 -10.05 13.90
N PHE A 118 -4.70 -10.99 13.67
CA PHE A 118 -4.30 -12.37 13.35
C PHE A 118 -3.59 -12.50 12.01
N ILE A 119 -3.88 -11.65 11.03
CA ILE A 119 -3.10 -11.64 9.78
C ILE A 119 -1.63 -11.32 10.04
N ASN A 120 -1.34 -10.42 10.97
CA ASN A 120 0.03 -10.05 11.33
C ASN A 120 0.77 -11.23 11.95
N LYS A 121 0.08 -12.01 12.79
CA LYS A 121 0.63 -13.25 13.35
C LYS A 121 0.94 -14.29 12.28
N GLU A 122 0.06 -14.43 11.29
CA GLU A 122 0.28 -15.34 10.17
C GLU A 122 1.45 -14.89 9.30
N ILE A 123 1.55 -13.59 9.00
CA ILE A 123 2.67 -13.00 8.28
C ILE A 123 3.97 -13.26 9.04
N ASN A 124 3.96 -13.02 10.35
CA ASN A 124 5.13 -13.23 11.20
C ASN A 124 5.56 -14.70 11.24
N ARG A 125 4.60 -15.63 11.33
CA ARG A 125 4.88 -17.08 11.26
C ARG A 125 5.57 -17.45 9.95
N LEU A 126 5.10 -16.94 8.83
CA LEU A 126 5.74 -17.20 7.55
C LEU A 126 7.12 -16.56 7.44
N ALA A 127 7.28 -15.32 7.92
CA ALA A 127 8.58 -14.64 7.97
C ALA A 127 9.58 -15.40 8.83
N LEU A 128 9.17 -15.88 10.00
CA LEU A 128 10.00 -16.69 10.89
C LEU A 128 10.40 -18.03 10.25
N GLN A 129 9.53 -18.64 9.45
CA GLN A 129 9.90 -19.84 8.69
C GLN A 129 10.94 -19.55 7.61
N PHE A 130 10.84 -18.46 6.88
CA PHE A 130 11.88 -18.05 5.94
C PHE A 130 13.21 -17.76 6.62
N LEU A 131 13.21 -17.13 7.78
CA LEU A 131 14.42 -16.94 8.58
C LEU A 131 14.98 -18.28 9.09
N GLU A 132 14.15 -19.20 9.57
CA GLU A 132 14.59 -20.48 10.13
C GLU A 132 15.20 -21.40 9.07
N TYR A 133 14.47 -21.61 7.99
CA TYR A 133 14.81 -22.60 6.97
C TYR A 133 15.49 -22.01 5.73
N GLY A 134 15.45 -20.70 5.55
CA GLY A 134 16.15 -19.99 4.48
C GLY A 134 17.61 -19.71 4.82
N ALA A 135 18.35 -19.32 3.80
CA ALA A 135 19.77 -19.02 3.91
C ALA A 135 20.04 -17.53 4.23
N PHE A 136 19.08 -16.84 4.87
CA PHE A 136 19.20 -15.44 5.23
C PHE A 136 20.42 -15.20 6.14
N GLY A 137 21.25 -14.22 5.76
CA GLY A 137 22.44 -13.82 6.51
C GLY A 137 23.61 -14.80 6.46
N THR A 138 23.52 -15.90 5.70
CA THR A 138 24.62 -16.89 5.57
C THR A 138 25.52 -16.62 4.37
N ARG A 139 25.11 -15.72 3.47
CA ARG A 139 25.84 -15.42 2.23
C ARG A 139 26.69 -14.16 2.37
N SER A 140 27.64 -14.01 1.45
CA SER A 140 28.46 -12.79 1.33
C SER A 140 27.74 -11.60 0.67
N CYS A 141 26.50 -11.77 0.26
CA CYS A 141 25.64 -10.72 -0.31
C CYS A 141 24.39 -10.56 0.55
N PRO A 142 23.82 -9.35 0.61
CA PRO A 142 22.59 -9.13 1.38
C PRO A 142 21.41 -9.87 0.76
N ASP A 143 20.50 -10.34 1.61
CA ASP A 143 19.19 -10.86 1.27
C ASP A 143 18.12 -9.82 1.63
N MET A 144 16.92 -9.93 1.10
CA MET A 144 15.82 -9.00 1.36
C MET A 144 14.54 -9.74 1.72
N LEU A 145 13.94 -9.36 2.83
CA LEU A 145 12.60 -9.77 3.23
C LEU A 145 11.73 -8.52 3.38
N ALA A 146 10.79 -8.33 2.47
CA ALA A 146 9.80 -7.26 2.55
C ALA A 146 8.54 -7.77 3.23
N ILE A 147 8.09 -7.09 4.27
CA ILE A 147 6.92 -7.49 5.05
C ILE A 147 5.94 -6.32 5.09
N THR A 148 4.69 -6.59 4.77
CA THR A 148 3.60 -5.64 4.96
C THR A 148 2.66 -6.18 6.03
N TYR A 149 2.49 -5.43 7.10
CA TYR A 149 1.52 -5.72 8.16
C TYR A 149 0.23 -4.94 7.97
N TYR A 150 -0.83 -5.41 8.59
CA TYR A 150 -2.10 -4.71 8.65
C TYR A 150 -2.24 -3.95 9.97
N ALA A 151 -2.53 -2.66 9.88
CA ALA A 151 -2.75 -1.79 11.04
C ALA A 151 -3.95 -0.85 10.82
N GLY A 152 -5.01 -1.36 10.21
CA GLY A 152 -6.22 -0.60 9.86
C GLY A 152 -7.46 -1.03 10.65
N ASN A 153 -8.60 -0.51 10.25
CA ASN A 153 -9.88 -0.78 10.87
C ASN A 153 -10.39 -2.19 10.60
N TYR A 154 -10.92 -2.84 11.63
CA TYR A 154 -11.54 -4.14 11.49
C TYR A 154 -12.72 -4.09 10.51
N ARG A 155 -12.79 -5.07 9.62
CA ARG A 155 -13.76 -5.17 8.52
C ARG A 155 -13.74 -3.98 7.56
N GLY A 156 -12.67 -3.19 7.55
CA GLY A 156 -12.57 -2.00 6.73
C GLY A 156 -13.63 -0.93 7.06
N ASN A 157 -14.16 -0.95 8.28
CA ASN A 157 -15.17 -0.02 8.72
C ASN A 157 -14.59 1.38 8.90
N MET A 158 -14.84 2.25 7.96
CA MET A 158 -14.26 3.60 7.90
C MET A 158 -14.93 4.61 8.85
N HIS A 159 -16.08 4.23 9.43
CA HIS A 159 -16.83 5.09 10.35
C HIS A 159 -16.48 4.86 11.83
N LYS A 160 -15.64 3.87 12.12
CA LYS A 160 -15.18 3.55 13.48
C LYS A 160 -13.68 3.77 13.59
N GLU A 161 -13.30 5.00 13.62
CA GLU A 161 -11.94 5.41 13.98
C GLU A 161 -11.80 5.44 15.49
N TYR A 162 -10.61 5.29 16.03
CA TYR A 162 -10.33 5.30 17.46
C TYR A 162 -11.03 4.20 18.26
N THR A 163 -11.15 3.01 17.68
CA THR A 163 -11.75 1.87 18.36
C THR A 163 -10.72 1.09 19.17
N ARG A 164 -11.21 0.27 20.12
CA ARG A 164 -10.37 -0.68 20.86
C ARG A 164 -9.73 -1.72 19.97
N GLU A 165 -10.39 -2.09 18.87
CA GLU A 165 -9.85 -3.01 17.88
C GLU A 165 -8.58 -2.49 17.24
N ILE A 166 -8.55 -1.20 16.87
CA ILE A 166 -7.34 -0.57 16.33
C ILE A 166 -6.24 -0.55 17.39
N GLN A 167 -6.54 -0.11 18.60
CA GLN A 167 -5.57 -0.06 19.69
C GLN A 167 -4.99 -1.45 19.97
N ASP A 168 -5.84 -2.47 20.06
CA ASP A 168 -5.42 -3.85 20.27
C ASP A 168 -4.59 -4.38 19.09
N THR A 169 -4.94 -4.00 17.87
CA THR A 169 -4.17 -4.35 16.68
C THR A 169 -2.74 -3.79 16.74
N TYR A 170 -2.57 -2.53 17.14
CA TYR A 170 -1.25 -1.93 17.33
C TYR A 170 -0.48 -2.59 18.47
N TYR A 171 -1.15 -2.87 19.59
CA TYR A 171 -0.50 -3.54 20.70
C TYR A 171 -0.01 -4.95 20.34
N GLN A 172 -0.84 -5.73 19.61
CA GLN A 172 -0.43 -7.05 19.14
C GLN A 172 0.67 -6.98 18.08
N LEU A 173 0.60 -5.98 17.17
CA LEU A 173 1.65 -5.77 16.17
C LEU A 173 3.00 -5.45 16.82
N ASP A 174 3.03 -4.65 17.89
CA ASP A 174 4.25 -4.38 18.66
C ASP A 174 4.88 -5.67 19.17
N LYS A 175 4.06 -6.59 19.72
CA LYS A 175 4.51 -7.91 20.17
C LYS A 175 5.01 -8.80 19.02
N ASP A 176 4.34 -8.75 17.88
CA ASP A 176 4.74 -9.51 16.71
C ASP A 176 6.09 -8.99 16.16
N LEU A 177 6.30 -7.67 16.18
CA LEU A 177 7.57 -7.05 15.80
C LEU A 177 8.70 -7.41 16.78
N GLU A 178 8.44 -7.39 18.09
CA GLU A 178 9.41 -7.85 19.12
C GLU A 178 9.90 -9.27 18.80
N GLN A 179 8.99 -10.21 18.54
CA GLN A 179 9.35 -11.58 18.18
C GLN A 179 10.17 -11.70 16.90
N LEU A 180 9.82 -10.92 15.89
CA LEU A 180 10.54 -10.90 14.62
C LEU A 180 11.96 -10.37 14.81
N LEU A 181 12.13 -9.25 15.52
CA LEU A 181 13.41 -8.63 15.78
C LEU A 181 14.31 -9.55 16.61
N ASP A 182 13.79 -10.19 17.66
CA ASP A 182 14.51 -11.19 18.46
C ASP A 182 15.01 -12.36 17.61
N LYS A 183 14.20 -12.83 16.66
CA LYS A 183 14.61 -13.91 15.76
C LYS A 183 15.68 -13.46 14.78
N ILE A 184 15.56 -12.25 14.24
CA ILE A 184 16.57 -11.66 13.35
C ILE A 184 17.89 -11.51 14.11
N ASP A 185 17.86 -11.00 15.33
CA ASP A 185 19.06 -10.82 16.14
C ASP A 185 19.78 -12.15 16.41
N LYS A 186 19.03 -13.19 16.81
CA LYS A 186 19.57 -14.52 17.07
C LYS A 186 20.10 -15.21 15.82
N LYS A 187 19.51 -15.00 14.64
CA LYS A 187 19.86 -15.70 13.41
C LYS A 187 20.95 -14.97 12.61
N VAL A 188 20.85 -13.67 12.49
CA VAL A 188 21.68 -12.83 11.61
C VAL A 188 22.49 -11.81 12.40
N GLY A 189 21.92 -11.30 13.50
CA GLY A 189 22.41 -10.16 14.26
C GLY A 189 21.87 -8.83 13.74
N LEU A 190 21.36 -7.98 14.62
CA LEU A 190 20.82 -6.66 14.24
C LEU A 190 21.89 -5.76 13.61
N ASN A 191 23.15 -5.88 14.01
CA ASN A 191 24.26 -5.13 13.41
C ASN A 191 24.59 -5.55 11.97
N ASN A 192 24.17 -6.73 11.56
CA ASN A 192 24.30 -7.24 10.19
C ASN A 192 23.03 -7.04 9.35
N THR A 193 22.01 -6.41 9.92
CA THR A 193 20.70 -6.24 9.30
C THR A 193 20.40 -4.75 9.14
N LEU A 194 19.96 -4.34 7.96
CA LEU A 194 19.34 -3.04 7.75
C LEU A 194 17.82 -3.21 7.85
N ILE A 195 17.21 -2.60 8.85
CA ILE A 195 15.78 -2.59 9.04
C ILE A 195 15.25 -1.22 8.66
N VAL A 196 14.24 -1.20 7.79
CA VAL A 196 13.50 0.01 7.41
C VAL A 196 12.04 -0.23 7.73
N PHE A 197 11.48 0.61 8.59
CA PHE A 197 10.09 0.52 9.00
C PHE A 197 9.38 1.84 8.73
N THR A 198 8.20 1.78 8.10
CA THR A 198 7.37 2.95 7.83
C THR A 198 5.91 2.55 7.69
N GLY A 199 5.00 3.50 7.89
CA GLY A 199 3.59 3.33 7.52
C GLY A 199 3.39 3.65 6.03
N SER A 200 2.54 2.87 5.37
CA SER A 200 2.06 3.18 4.01
C SER A 200 0.74 3.98 4.07
N GLY A 201 0.37 4.45 5.24
CA GLY A 201 -0.90 4.68 5.76
C GLY A 201 -1.79 5.72 5.15
N TYR A 202 -3.03 5.32 5.15
CA TYR A 202 -4.15 6.22 5.08
C TYR A 202 -4.88 6.11 6.40
N TYR A 203 -4.91 7.20 7.12
CA TYR A 203 -5.73 7.37 8.28
C TYR A 203 -6.77 8.43 7.96
N LYS A 204 -8.06 8.14 8.15
CA LYS A 204 -9.11 9.14 8.10
C LYS A 204 -9.30 9.66 9.52
N SER A 205 -8.86 10.85 9.78
CA SER A 205 -9.35 11.64 10.89
C SER A 205 -10.73 12.19 10.47
N GLU A 206 -11.77 11.85 11.19
CA GLU A 206 -12.92 12.75 11.29
C GLU A 206 -12.47 13.92 12.16
N GLU A 207 -11.58 14.74 11.66
CA GLU A 207 -11.30 15.99 12.31
C GLU A 207 -12.60 16.81 12.25
N GLU A 208 -13.30 16.88 13.35
CA GLU A 208 -14.03 18.07 13.71
C GLU A 208 -12.97 19.18 13.77
N TYR A 209 -12.85 19.96 12.71
CA TYR A 209 -12.03 21.15 12.75
C TYR A 209 -12.55 22.03 13.88
N PRO A 210 -11.70 22.46 14.86
CA PRO A 210 -12.14 23.19 16.05
C PRO A 210 -12.92 24.46 15.76
N ASP A 211 -12.86 24.98 14.54
CA ASP A 211 -13.41 26.28 14.14
C ASP A 211 -14.68 26.21 13.27
N GLY A 212 -15.40 25.10 13.25
CA GLY A 212 -16.63 24.98 12.48
C GLY A 212 -16.46 25.02 10.97
N MET A 213 -15.24 24.93 10.45
CA MET A 213 -14.98 24.69 9.04
C MET A 213 -15.37 23.27 8.70
N GLN A 214 -16.61 23.06 8.32
CA GLN A 214 -17.04 21.84 7.68
C GLN A 214 -16.36 21.77 6.31
N LEU A 215 -15.42 20.84 6.13
CA LEU A 215 -15.07 20.42 4.79
C LEU A 215 -16.35 19.92 4.12
N THR A 216 -16.59 20.39 2.90
CA THR A 216 -17.72 19.93 2.10
C THR A 216 -17.53 18.45 1.82
N ASN A 217 -18.03 17.60 2.71
CA ASN A 217 -18.06 16.17 2.52
C ASN A 217 -19.11 15.84 1.46
N GLY A 218 -18.78 14.93 0.56
CA GLY A 218 -19.72 14.51 -0.47
C GLY A 218 -19.39 13.15 -1.04
N GLU A 219 -20.33 12.62 -1.79
CA GLU A 219 -20.14 11.37 -2.51
C GLU A 219 -20.00 11.65 -4.01
N PHE A 220 -18.94 11.13 -4.60
CA PHE A 220 -18.73 11.14 -6.03
C PHE A 220 -19.24 9.82 -6.61
N HIS A 221 -20.20 9.92 -7.52
CA HIS A 221 -20.81 8.78 -8.19
C HIS A 221 -20.25 8.64 -9.62
N PRO A 222 -19.32 7.70 -9.87
CA PRO A 222 -18.68 7.53 -11.17
C PRO A 222 -19.66 7.30 -12.32
N LYS A 223 -20.69 6.48 -12.10
CA LYS A 223 -21.71 6.22 -13.13
C LYS A 223 -22.46 7.48 -13.52
N ARG A 224 -22.83 8.31 -12.54
CA ARG A 224 -23.48 9.59 -12.78
C ARG A 224 -22.57 10.55 -13.53
N CYS A 225 -21.29 10.62 -13.13
CA CYS A 225 -20.29 11.46 -13.80
C CYS A 225 -20.12 11.05 -15.27
N VAL A 226 -19.95 9.76 -15.56
CA VAL A 226 -19.81 9.22 -16.91
C VAL A 226 -21.07 9.51 -17.74
N ALA A 227 -22.26 9.32 -17.18
CA ALA A 227 -23.53 9.57 -17.88
C ALA A 227 -23.69 11.05 -18.27
N LEU A 228 -23.45 11.96 -17.32
CA LEU A 228 -23.55 13.40 -17.56
C LEU A 228 -22.48 13.92 -18.52
N LEU A 229 -21.25 13.46 -18.40
CA LEU A 229 -20.20 13.78 -19.36
C LEU A 229 -20.52 13.28 -20.76
N ASN A 230 -21.07 12.06 -20.86
CA ASN A 230 -21.48 11.52 -22.15
C ASN A 230 -22.63 12.33 -22.78
N MET A 231 -23.63 12.74 -21.99
CA MET A 231 -24.70 13.64 -22.44
C MET A 231 -24.15 14.99 -22.93
N TYR A 232 -23.21 15.56 -22.20
CA TYR A 232 -22.57 16.81 -22.58
C TYR A 232 -21.82 16.69 -23.94
N LEU A 233 -21.04 15.63 -24.10
CA LEU A 233 -20.34 15.38 -25.37
C LEU A 233 -21.30 15.03 -26.51
N MET A 234 -22.40 14.34 -26.24
CA MET A 234 -23.46 14.10 -27.23
C MET A 234 -24.13 15.39 -27.71
N ALA A 235 -24.33 16.35 -26.83
CA ALA A 235 -24.88 17.64 -27.19
C ALA A 235 -23.97 18.44 -28.14
N ILE A 236 -22.66 18.26 -28.02
CA ILE A 236 -21.66 18.96 -28.83
C ILE A 236 -21.37 18.22 -30.14
N TYR A 237 -21.20 16.89 -30.09
CA TYR A 237 -20.65 16.10 -31.19
C TYR A 237 -21.65 15.13 -31.83
N GLY A 238 -22.87 15.02 -31.30
CA GLY A 238 -23.96 14.18 -31.82
C GLY A 238 -24.49 13.16 -30.84
N GLN A 239 -25.79 12.87 -30.99
CA GLN A 239 -26.58 12.12 -30.00
C GLN A 239 -26.50 10.59 -30.10
N HIS A 240 -25.97 10.05 -31.20
CA HIS A 240 -26.06 8.59 -31.47
C HIS A 240 -24.82 7.80 -31.06
N THR A 241 -23.90 8.42 -30.33
CA THR A 241 -22.58 7.82 -30.01
C THR A 241 -22.29 7.94 -28.54
N ASN A 242 -21.88 6.84 -27.93
CA ASN A 242 -21.31 6.88 -26.59
C ASN A 242 -19.86 7.33 -26.67
N TRP A 243 -19.60 8.55 -26.24
CA TRP A 243 -18.26 9.18 -26.25
C TRP A 243 -17.38 8.74 -25.10
N VAL A 244 -17.98 8.26 -24.01
CA VAL A 244 -17.27 7.85 -22.79
C VAL A 244 -17.46 6.36 -22.57
N LYS A 245 -16.36 5.61 -22.45
CA LYS A 245 -16.37 4.17 -22.12
C LYS A 245 -16.61 3.89 -20.65
N GLY A 246 -16.06 4.72 -19.77
CA GLY A 246 -16.20 4.51 -18.35
C GLY A 246 -15.18 5.25 -17.49
N PHE A 247 -15.29 4.98 -16.20
CA PHE A 247 -14.44 5.48 -15.13
C PHE A 247 -13.82 4.30 -14.38
N TYR A 248 -12.51 4.36 -14.16
CA TYR A 248 -11.81 3.38 -13.35
C TYR A 248 -10.61 4.03 -12.65
N ASN A 249 -10.50 3.86 -11.34
CA ASN A 249 -9.37 4.31 -10.53
C ASN A 249 -8.95 5.77 -10.80
N ASN A 250 -9.90 6.70 -10.76
CA ASN A 250 -9.76 8.14 -11.04
C ASN A 250 -9.46 8.49 -12.51
N HIS A 251 -9.45 7.51 -13.39
CA HIS A 251 -9.29 7.72 -14.81
C HIS A 251 -10.63 7.66 -15.55
N ILE A 252 -10.82 8.53 -16.51
CA ILE A 252 -11.92 8.48 -17.48
C ILE A 252 -11.37 8.04 -18.82
N TYR A 253 -12.06 7.08 -19.42
CA TYR A 253 -11.71 6.50 -20.71
C TYR A 253 -12.71 6.94 -21.75
N LEU A 254 -12.24 7.64 -22.78
CA LEU A 254 -13.06 8.04 -23.93
C LEU A 254 -13.19 6.89 -24.93
N ASN A 255 -14.21 6.94 -25.75
CA ASN A 255 -14.40 6.00 -26.83
C ASN A 255 -13.56 6.41 -28.05
N ARG A 256 -12.27 6.08 -28.04
CA ARG A 256 -11.33 6.47 -29.08
C ARG A 256 -11.77 6.04 -30.48
N LYS A 257 -12.40 4.85 -30.57
CA LYS A 257 -12.93 4.38 -31.85
C LYS A 257 -14.05 5.29 -32.39
N ALA A 258 -14.97 5.68 -31.54
CA ALA A 258 -16.04 6.59 -31.94
C ALA A 258 -15.51 7.98 -32.34
N ILE A 259 -14.48 8.46 -31.68
CA ILE A 259 -13.79 9.73 -31.98
C ILE A 259 -13.11 9.66 -33.36
N GLU A 260 -12.44 8.54 -33.63
CA GLU A 260 -11.78 8.27 -34.92
C GLU A 260 -12.82 8.14 -36.06
N ASP A 261 -13.88 7.37 -35.86
CA ASP A 261 -14.97 7.17 -36.82
C ASP A 261 -15.65 8.51 -37.17
N ALA A 262 -15.78 9.40 -36.18
CA ALA A 262 -16.32 10.75 -36.38
C ALA A 262 -15.28 11.75 -36.96
N LYS A 263 -14.05 11.33 -37.18
CA LYS A 263 -12.93 12.19 -37.67
C LYS A 263 -12.67 13.41 -36.78
N LEU A 264 -12.85 13.24 -35.48
CA LEU A 264 -12.62 14.29 -34.49
C LEU A 264 -11.22 14.14 -33.89
N GLU A 265 -10.64 15.25 -33.47
CA GLU A 265 -9.34 15.27 -32.82
C GLU A 265 -9.49 14.90 -31.32
N LEU A 266 -8.75 13.87 -30.88
CA LEU A 266 -8.83 13.38 -29.52
C LEU A 266 -8.51 14.44 -28.47
N THR A 267 -7.49 15.28 -28.74
CA THR A 267 -7.07 16.37 -27.85
C THR A 267 -8.18 17.38 -27.61
N VAL A 268 -8.93 17.73 -28.65
CA VAL A 268 -10.06 18.68 -28.56
C VAL A 268 -11.17 18.10 -27.67
N ILE A 269 -11.50 16.81 -27.83
CA ILE A 269 -12.52 16.17 -27.00
C ILE A 269 -12.03 16.01 -25.55
N GLN A 270 -10.76 15.68 -25.34
CA GLN A 270 -10.17 15.63 -24.00
C GLN A 270 -10.30 16.99 -23.30
N GLU A 271 -10.04 18.09 -23.99
CA GLU A 271 -10.16 19.44 -23.40
C GLU A 271 -11.61 19.79 -23.08
N LYS A 272 -12.56 19.50 -23.99
CA LYS A 272 -13.99 19.71 -23.72
C LYS A 272 -14.50 18.87 -22.55
N ALA A 273 -14.08 17.63 -22.47
CA ALA A 273 -14.39 16.78 -21.33
C ALA A 273 -13.77 17.32 -20.02
N ALA A 274 -12.54 17.84 -20.08
CA ALA A 274 -11.89 18.43 -18.93
C ALA A 274 -12.57 19.73 -18.46
N GLU A 275 -13.05 20.57 -19.37
CA GLU A 275 -13.84 21.76 -19.04
C GLU A 275 -15.10 21.38 -18.23
N PHE A 276 -15.86 20.40 -18.72
CA PHE A 276 -17.05 19.92 -18.03
C PHE A 276 -16.75 19.34 -16.64
N LEU A 277 -15.68 18.55 -16.54
CA LEU A 277 -15.32 17.88 -15.30
C LEU A 277 -14.81 18.84 -14.22
N ARG A 278 -14.19 19.97 -14.59
CA ARG A 278 -13.78 21.00 -13.62
C ARG A 278 -14.94 21.62 -12.88
N GLU A 279 -16.10 21.68 -13.54
CA GLU A 279 -17.34 22.22 -12.94
C GLU A 279 -18.14 21.12 -12.21
N PHE A 280 -17.68 19.86 -12.25
CA PHE A 280 -18.40 18.76 -11.63
C PHE A 280 -18.16 18.75 -10.11
N SER A 281 -19.26 18.64 -9.34
CA SER A 281 -19.20 18.66 -7.87
C SER A 281 -18.22 17.63 -7.31
N GLY A 282 -17.35 18.10 -6.41
CA GLY A 282 -16.34 17.26 -5.76
C GLY A 282 -15.05 17.07 -6.54
N VAL A 283 -14.96 17.53 -7.78
CA VAL A 283 -13.72 17.48 -8.56
C VAL A 283 -12.85 18.69 -8.21
N GLN A 284 -11.63 18.44 -7.76
CA GLN A 284 -10.64 19.46 -7.43
C GLN A 284 -9.67 19.75 -8.58
N PHE A 285 -9.33 18.71 -9.34
CA PHE A 285 -8.33 18.81 -10.39
C PHE A 285 -8.65 17.83 -11.52
N VAL A 286 -8.39 18.27 -12.75
CA VAL A 286 -8.51 17.47 -13.96
C VAL A 286 -7.26 17.65 -14.82
N ALA A 287 -6.67 16.55 -15.24
CA ALA A 287 -5.61 16.56 -16.26
C ALA A 287 -5.98 15.67 -17.44
N THR A 288 -5.73 16.14 -18.64
CA THR A 288 -5.84 15.32 -19.86
C THR A 288 -4.56 14.52 -20.06
N GLU A 289 -4.65 13.37 -20.73
CA GLU A 289 -3.48 12.57 -21.11
C GLU A 289 -2.48 13.41 -21.94
N ASN A 290 -2.98 14.28 -22.81
CA ASN A 290 -2.16 15.18 -23.60
C ASN A 290 -1.34 16.14 -22.71
N VAL A 291 -1.95 16.79 -21.73
CA VAL A 291 -1.24 17.67 -20.76
C VAL A 291 -0.20 16.90 -19.97
N LEU A 292 -0.51 15.68 -19.53
CA LEU A 292 0.48 14.85 -18.83
C LEU A 292 1.66 14.45 -19.70
N ARG A 293 1.44 14.26 -21.00
CA ARG A 293 2.50 13.86 -21.95
C ARG A 293 3.37 15.02 -22.43
N THR A 294 2.79 16.19 -22.66
CA THR A 294 3.45 17.31 -23.37
C THR A 294 3.56 18.58 -22.53
N GLY A 295 2.86 18.66 -21.40
CA GLY A 295 2.76 19.88 -20.61
C GLY A 295 3.96 20.14 -19.69
N ASN A 296 4.01 21.36 -19.15
CA ASN A 296 4.93 21.70 -18.08
C ASN A 296 4.45 21.06 -16.78
N TRP A 297 5.24 20.12 -16.24
CA TRP A 297 4.87 19.36 -15.07
C TRP A 297 5.12 20.15 -13.79
N ASN A 298 4.07 20.34 -13.04
CA ASN A 298 4.16 20.69 -11.62
C ASN A 298 4.26 19.40 -10.77
N GLU A 299 4.40 19.54 -9.46
CA GLU A 299 4.52 18.38 -8.56
C GLU A 299 3.31 17.43 -8.68
N LYS A 300 2.11 17.99 -8.86
CA LYS A 300 0.85 17.25 -8.97
C LYS A 300 0.77 16.43 -10.27
N THR A 301 1.01 17.07 -11.40
CA THR A 301 0.99 16.40 -12.71
C THR A 301 2.12 15.38 -12.83
N SER A 302 3.29 15.66 -12.28
CA SER A 302 4.42 14.73 -12.21
C SER A 302 4.10 13.46 -11.43
N LYS A 303 3.38 13.59 -10.30
CA LYS A 303 2.91 12.43 -9.52
C LYS A 303 2.03 11.50 -10.36
N TYR A 304 1.09 12.05 -11.12
CA TYR A 304 0.23 11.25 -12.01
C TYR A 304 0.98 10.66 -13.20
N LEU A 305 1.89 11.42 -13.77
CA LEU A 305 2.73 10.93 -14.88
C LEU A 305 3.53 9.69 -14.48
N HIS A 306 4.18 9.72 -13.32
CA HIS A 306 5.01 8.63 -12.83
C HIS A 306 4.23 7.50 -12.12
N GLY A 307 3.03 7.81 -11.61
CA GLY A 307 2.18 6.85 -10.90
C GLY A 307 1.32 5.95 -11.78
N THR A 308 1.31 6.16 -13.10
CA THR A 308 0.45 5.40 -14.03
C THR A 308 1.24 4.89 -15.23
N HIS A 309 1.00 3.62 -15.58
CA HIS A 309 1.61 3.05 -16.78
C HIS A 309 0.96 3.61 -18.04
N LEU A 310 1.76 3.93 -19.06
CA LEU A 310 1.31 4.59 -20.28
C LEU A 310 0.17 3.84 -21.00
N SER A 311 0.24 2.50 -21.06
CA SER A 311 -0.76 1.68 -21.76
C SER A 311 -2.11 1.55 -21.03
N SER A 312 -2.14 1.80 -19.72
CA SER A 312 -3.35 1.71 -18.88
C SER A 312 -3.89 3.07 -18.45
N ARG A 313 -3.21 4.16 -18.84
CA ARG A 313 -3.63 5.53 -18.51
C ARG A 313 -4.92 5.88 -19.25
N GLY A 314 -5.89 6.47 -18.53
CA GLY A 314 -7.11 7.02 -19.12
C GLY A 314 -6.84 8.30 -19.91
N ASP A 315 -7.84 8.73 -20.66
CA ASP A 315 -7.80 9.97 -21.44
C ASP A 315 -7.82 11.22 -20.55
N LEU A 316 -8.47 11.11 -19.38
CA LEU A 316 -8.47 12.13 -18.34
C LEU A 316 -8.24 11.49 -16.98
N ILE A 317 -7.60 12.24 -16.10
CA ILE A 317 -7.43 11.92 -14.69
C ILE A 317 -8.16 12.98 -13.88
N ILE A 318 -8.94 12.56 -12.90
CA ILE A 318 -9.59 13.45 -11.96
C ILE A 318 -9.06 13.25 -10.54
N GLU A 319 -9.02 14.32 -9.78
CA GLU A 319 -8.73 14.31 -8.35
C GLU A 319 -9.92 14.92 -7.63
N LEU A 320 -10.42 14.23 -6.61
CA LEU A 320 -11.53 14.71 -5.82
C LEU A 320 -11.05 15.64 -4.69
N GLN A 321 -11.95 16.48 -4.23
CA GLN A 321 -11.71 17.31 -3.05
C GLN A 321 -11.47 16.45 -1.80
N PRO A 322 -10.66 16.93 -0.84
CA PRO A 322 -10.50 16.28 0.45
C PRO A 322 -11.87 16.04 1.12
N GLY A 323 -12.03 14.88 1.76
CA GLY A 323 -13.28 14.50 2.41
C GLY A 323 -14.35 13.87 1.49
N TRP A 324 -14.16 13.91 0.16
CA TRP A 324 -15.06 13.24 -0.77
C TRP A 324 -14.76 11.75 -0.86
N THR A 325 -15.83 10.94 -1.00
CA THR A 325 -15.76 9.48 -1.17
C THR A 325 -16.23 9.07 -2.54
N ILE A 326 -15.72 7.98 -3.08
CA ILE A 326 -16.26 7.36 -4.30
C ILE A 326 -17.29 6.32 -3.91
N ASN A 327 -18.53 6.53 -4.35
CA ASN A 327 -19.61 5.57 -4.27
C ASN A 327 -19.86 4.96 -5.64
N ASN A 328 -19.55 3.68 -5.81
CA ASN A 328 -19.69 2.98 -7.09
C ASN A 328 -21.14 2.54 -7.41
N ASP A 329 -22.13 2.91 -6.60
CA ASP A 329 -23.55 2.51 -6.73
C ASP A 329 -23.74 0.98 -6.79
N ASP A 330 -22.81 0.23 -6.24
CA ASP A 330 -22.88 -1.22 -6.12
C ASP A 330 -22.95 -1.59 -4.62
N PRO A 331 -24.06 -2.18 -4.17
CA PRO A 331 -24.22 -2.58 -2.77
C PRO A 331 -23.14 -3.55 -2.28
N LYS A 332 -22.45 -4.24 -3.19
CA LYS A 332 -21.36 -5.17 -2.91
C LYS A 332 -19.98 -4.50 -3.01
N ALA A 333 -19.89 -3.34 -3.64
CA ALA A 333 -18.65 -2.59 -3.73
C ALA A 333 -18.43 -1.82 -2.44
N LYS A 334 -17.28 -2.03 -1.79
CA LYS A 334 -16.90 -1.23 -0.65
C LYS A 334 -16.69 0.22 -1.08
N VAL A 335 -17.22 1.14 -0.31
CA VAL A 335 -16.96 2.58 -0.52
C VAL A 335 -15.46 2.81 -0.47
N LYS A 336 -14.92 3.34 -1.56
CA LYS A 336 -13.49 3.65 -1.65
C LYS A 336 -13.28 5.12 -1.32
N VAL A 337 -12.69 5.38 -0.18
CA VAL A 337 -12.25 6.74 0.17
C VAL A 337 -11.02 7.07 -0.64
N ILE A 338 -11.11 8.17 -1.37
CA ILE A 338 -9.95 8.75 -2.03
C ILE A 338 -9.43 9.88 -1.15
N ARG A 339 -8.14 9.82 -0.87
CA ARG A 339 -7.47 10.84 -0.08
C ARG A 339 -6.39 11.50 -0.91
N ASN A 340 -6.43 12.81 -0.87
CA ASN A 340 -5.47 13.66 -1.51
C ASN A 340 -4.46 14.25 -0.52
N ASN A 341 -4.68 14.05 0.77
CA ASN A 341 -3.79 14.56 1.80
C ASN A 341 -2.65 13.58 2.06
N ALA A 342 -1.43 14.10 2.08
CA ALA A 342 -0.30 13.35 2.58
C ALA A 342 -0.52 13.04 4.06
N VAL A 343 -0.47 11.76 4.42
CA VAL A 343 -0.47 11.34 5.83
C VAL A 343 0.97 11.18 6.26
N ILE A 344 1.39 11.98 7.23
CA ILE A 344 2.74 11.88 7.80
C ILE A 344 2.80 10.60 8.62
N THR A 345 3.75 9.73 8.29
CA THR A 345 4.02 8.50 9.02
C THR A 345 5.48 8.46 9.46
N PRO A 346 5.79 7.80 10.58
CA PRO A 346 7.18 7.65 11.00
C PRO A 346 7.96 6.81 9.96
N LEU A 347 9.22 7.17 9.76
CA LEU A 347 10.19 6.41 9.00
C LEU A 347 11.39 6.09 9.89
N VAL A 348 11.67 4.82 10.10
CA VAL A 348 12.74 4.35 10.96
C VAL A 348 13.77 3.56 10.14
N PHE A 349 15.04 3.90 10.31
CA PHE A 349 16.16 3.09 9.85
C PHE A 349 16.92 2.60 11.08
N MET A 350 17.23 1.30 11.12
CA MET A 350 17.89 0.67 12.26
C MET A 350 18.89 -0.39 11.79
N GLY A 351 19.93 -0.60 12.57
CA GLY A 351 20.97 -1.61 12.32
C GLY A 351 22.05 -1.14 11.35
N ASN A 352 22.92 -2.05 10.94
CA ASN A 352 24.00 -1.82 9.97
C ASN A 352 24.80 -0.53 10.18
N GLY A 353 25.15 -0.21 11.45
CA GLY A 353 25.97 0.97 11.79
C GLY A 353 25.24 2.31 11.72
N ILE A 354 23.93 2.31 11.64
CA ILE A 354 23.10 3.52 11.69
C ILE A 354 23.14 4.09 13.11
N LYS A 355 23.45 5.39 13.21
CA LYS A 355 23.49 6.09 14.49
C LYS A 355 22.11 6.51 14.93
N PRO A 356 21.76 6.43 16.22
CA PRO A 356 20.52 6.96 16.75
C PRO A 356 20.47 8.48 16.57
N GLU A 357 19.44 8.95 15.86
CA GLU A 357 19.16 10.37 15.63
C GLU A 357 17.68 10.57 15.37
N HIS A 358 17.12 11.68 15.85
CA HIS A 358 15.74 12.09 15.56
C HIS A 358 15.74 13.20 14.52
N ILE A 359 15.09 12.94 13.39
CA ILE A 359 14.95 13.87 12.27
C ILE A 359 13.50 14.37 12.24
N TYR A 360 13.33 15.69 12.29
CA TYR A 360 12.01 16.33 12.37
C TYR A 360 11.52 16.88 11.03
N ARG A 361 12.34 16.86 9.99
CA ARG A 361 11.91 17.27 8.67
C ARG A 361 11.06 16.19 7.99
N GLU A 362 10.16 16.62 7.17
CA GLU A 362 9.42 15.72 6.28
C GLU A 362 10.35 15.12 5.22
N VAL A 363 10.13 13.85 4.92
CA VAL A 363 10.84 13.09 3.88
C VAL A 363 9.81 12.47 2.94
N LYS A 364 10.16 12.34 1.67
CA LYS A 364 9.29 11.69 0.69
C LYS A 364 9.50 10.18 0.68
N ALA A 365 8.44 9.40 0.56
CA ALA A 365 8.54 7.94 0.44
C ALA A 365 9.44 7.50 -0.74
N THR A 366 9.55 8.32 -1.77
CA THR A 366 10.44 8.09 -2.93
C THR A 366 11.94 8.17 -2.59
N GLU A 367 12.31 8.74 -1.42
CA GLU A 367 13.69 8.80 -0.94
C GLU A 367 14.14 7.49 -0.25
N VAL A 368 13.19 6.61 0.12
CA VAL A 368 13.48 5.37 0.87
C VAL A 368 14.32 4.39 0.04
N ALA A 369 13.86 4.06 -1.17
CA ALA A 369 14.56 3.08 -2.01
C ALA A 369 15.99 3.52 -2.39
N PRO A 370 16.26 4.77 -2.85
CA PRO A 370 17.63 5.22 -3.09
C PRO A 370 18.47 5.26 -1.82
N THR A 371 17.88 5.53 -0.65
CA THR A 371 18.60 5.46 0.62
C THR A 371 19.04 4.04 0.97
N VAL A 372 18.13 3.07 0.85
CA VAL A 372 18.44 1.66 1.06
C VAL A 372 19.56 1.22 0.12
N THR A 373 19.47 1.55 -1.15
CA THR A 373 20.50 1.17 -2.14
C THR A 373 21.83 1.88 -1.88
N HIS A 374 21.81 3.11 -1.39
CA HIS A 374 23.02 3.83 -0.97
C HIS A 374 23.71 3.14 0.21
N VAL A 375 22.95 2.78 1.25
CA VAL A 375 23.49 2.05 2.42
C VAL A 375 24.06 0.69 2.01
N LEU A 376 23.38 -0.03 1.13
CA LEU A 376 23.83 -1.33 0.60
C LEU A 376 24.94 -1.22 -0.46
N ARG A 377 25.30 0.00 -0.90
CA ARG A 377 26.28 0.27 -1.97
C ARG A 377 25.96 -0.44 -3.27
N ILE A 378 24.72 -0.44 -3.65
CA ILE A 378 24.22 -0.94 -4.93
C ILE A 378 23.59 0.19 -5.73
N ARG A 379 23.32 -0.06 -7.01
CA ARG A 379 22.68 0.91 -7.89
C ARG A 379 21.25 1.21 -7.43
N PRO A 380 20.82 2.49 -7.45
CA PRO A 380 19.41 2.82 -7.20
C PRO A 380 18.51 2.29 -8.32
N PRO A 381 17.21 2.04 -8.04
CA PRO A 381 16.25 1.65 -9.08
C PRO A 381 16.20 2.69 -10.23
N ASN A 382 16.13 2.22 -11.47
CA ASN A 382 16.15 3.07 -12.65
C ASN A 382 15.08 4.16 -12.66
N ALA A 383 13.91 3.87 -12.08
CA ALA A 383 12.79 4.81 -11.99
C ALA A 383 12.89 5.75 -10.77
N SER A 384 13.91 5.61 -9.92
CA SER A 384 14.08 6.46 -8.75
C SER A 384 14.73 7.77 -9.16
N LEU A 385 13.99 8.87 -9.04
CA LEU A 385 14.45 10.23 -9.32
C LEU A 385 14.90 10.98 -8.06
N SER A 386 14.59 10.45 -6.88
CA SER A 386 14.93 11.07 -5.60
C SER A 386 16.36 10.75 -5.19
N LEU A 387 16.98 11.68 -4.46
CA LEU A 387 18.26 11.46 -3.83
C LEU A 387 18.09 10.65 -2.53
N PRO A 388 19.13 9.94 -2.08
CA PRO A 388 19.14 9.32 -0.76
C PRO A 388 19.00 10.36 0.35
N LEU A 389 18.49 9.95 1.51
CA LEU A 389 18.41 10.78 2.70
C LEU A 389 19.80 11.26 3.10
N ARG A 390 19.97 12.58 3.17
CA ARG A 390 21.28 13.22 3.46
C ARG A 390 21.86 12.78 4.80
N GLU A 391 21.02 12.50 5.77
CA GLU A 391 21.40 12.09 7.13
C GLU A 391 22.13 10.74 7.13
N LEU A 392 21.82 9.87 6.19
CA LEU A 392 22.47 8.57 6.03
C LEU A 392 23.64 8.60 5.01
N THR A 393 23.78 9.69 4.26
CA THR A 393 24.90 9.87 3.31
C THR A 393 26.13 10.48 3.98
N ILE A 394 25.94 11.40 4.93
CA ILE A 394 27.05 12.14 5.60
C ILE A 394 27.81 11.25 6.59
N GLY A 395 27.15 10.29 7.24
CA GLY A 395 27.75 9.39 8.24
C GLY A 395 28.74 8.36 7.67
N ASN A 396 28.67 8.04 6.38
CA ASN A 396 29.50 7.03 5.72
C ASN A 396 30.85 7.57 5.19
N GLY A 397 31.14 8.87 5.34
CA GLY A 397 32.38 9.49 4.89
C GLY A 397 33.59 9.29 5.80
N GLN A 398 33.44 8.62 6.94
CA GLN A 398 34.53 8.33 7.88
C GLN A 398 34.72 6.84 8.20
N LEU A 399 34.65 5.97 7.21
CA LEU A 399 35.34 4.67 7.36
C LEU A 399 36.79 4.89 7.04
N LYS A 400 37.58 5.04 8.09
CA LYS A 400 39.03 5.10 8.07
C LYS A 400 39.58 3.97 7.19
N ASN A 401 40.38 4.34 6.19
CA ASN A 401 41.42 3.50 5.64
C ASN A 401 42.27 2.98 6.80
N THR A 402 42.04 1.79 7.26
CA THR A 402 43.03 0.99 7.97
C THR A 402 43.47 -0.12 7.02
N SER A 403 44.26 0.31 6.04
CA SER A 403 45.25 -0.57 5.45
C SER A 403 46.40 -0.75 6.48
N LYS A 404 46.52 -1.93 7.01
CA LYS A 404 47.78 -2.57 7.29
C LYS A 404 47.62 -4.08 7.18
#